data_a63df202b28f3eb30b7e85594c49dc42
#
_entry.id   a63df202b28f3eb30b7e85594c49dc42
#
_cell.length_a   1.000
_cell.length_b   1.000
_cell.length_c   1.000
_cell.angle_alpha   90.00
_cell.angle_beta   90.00
_cell.angle_gamma   90.00
#
_symmetry.space_group_name_H-M   'P 1'
#
loop_
_entity.id
_entity.type
_entity.pdbx_description
1 polymer ?
#
loop_
_entity_poly.entity_id
_entity_poly.type
_entity_poly.pdbx_seq_one_letter_code
_entity_poly.pdbx_strand_id
1 'polypeptide(L)'
;MEKRARGRPSGGGSKLQRTETVTLRLDPRLRYLTELAARRQRRTVSSFIEWAIEQALSLVMLPGDPSSEPIDLEYASIVLWDPDEADRLAKLGLYYPDLLTYDEQVLWLSLIHI
;
A
#
# COMPACT_ATOMS: atom_id res chain seq x y z
N MET A 1 -35.32 11.18 14.98
CA MET A 1 -34.84 10.85 14.85
C MET A 1 -34.01 10.63 14.73
N GLU A 2 -33.65 10.36 14.63
CA GLU A 2 -32.82 10.05 14.51
C GLU A 2 -32.07 9.71 14.20
N LYS A 3 -31.83 9.66 14.11
CA LYS A 3 -31.07 9.34 13.73
C LYS A 3 -30.26 9.00 13.51
N ARG A 4 -29.99 8.95 13.50
CA ARG A 4 -29.11 8.69 13.27
C ARG A 4 -28.37 8.27 13.18
N ALA A 5 -28.08 8.22 13.26
CA ALA A 5 -27.36 7.90 13.12
C ALA A 5 -26.66 7.44 13.15
N ARG A 6 -26.52 7.25 13.09
CA ARG A 6 -25.86 6.90 13.07
C ARG A 6 -25.08 6.35 12.95
N GLY A 7 -25.01 6.61 13.06
CA GLY A 7 -24.00 6.16 12.53
C GLY A 7 -23.35 4.93 12.77
N ARG A 8 -22.73 4.45 12.02
CA ARG A 8 -22.08 3.36 12.18
C ARG A 8 -21.04 3.46 13.11
N PRO A 9 -20.75 2.53 13.81
CA PRO A 9 -19.63 2.52 14.70
C PRO A 9 -18.40 2.70 13.90
N SER A 10 -17.69 3.66 14.26
CA SER A 10 -16.52 3.93 13.52
C SER A 10 -15.52 2.85 13.75
N GLY A 11 -14.87 2.53 12.76
CA GLY A 11 -13.76 1.64 12.86
C GLY A 11 -14.04 0.32 13.44
N GLY A 12 -15.22 0.08 13.84
CA GLY A 12 -15.48 -1.13 14.54
C GLY A 12 -14.73 -2.29 13.99
N GLY A 13 -13.61 -2.55 14.50
CA GLY A 13 -12.89 -3.75 14.20
C GLY A 13 -12.66 -4.07 12.77
N SER A 14 -12.98 -3.19 11.95
CA SER A 14 -12.92 -3.53 10.56
C SER A 14 -11.72 -3.00 9.87
N LYS A 15 -10.77 -2.51 10.60
CA LYS A 15 -9.58 -2.00 9.97
C LYS A 15 -8.83 -3.04 9.18
N LEU A 16 -9.04 -4.31 9.46
CA LEU A 16 -8.36 -5.35 8.72
C LEU A 16 -8.85 -5.47 7.30
N GLN A 17 -10.09 -5.06 7.05
CA GLN A 17 -10.61 -5.14 5.72
C GLN A 17 -10.92 -3.83 5.13
N ARG A 18 -10.71 -2.77 5.88
CA ARG A 18 -11.12 -1.49 5.39
C ARG A 18 -10.14 -0.94 4.45
N THR A 19 -10.65 -0.26 3.47
CA THR A 19 -9.82 0.59 2.65
C THR A 19 -9.46 1.83 3.45
N GLU A 20 -8.34 2.41 3.12
CA GLU A 20 -7.89 3.64 3.75
C GLU A 20 -7.91 4.75 2.74
N THR A 21 -8.14 5.96 3.21
CA THR A 21 -8.24 7.10 2.33
C THR A 21 -6.87 7.69 2.09
N VAL A 22 -6.56 7.94 0.82
CA VAL A 22 -5.34 8.61 0.43
C VAL A 22 -5.72 9.81 -0.40
N THR A 23 -5.19 10.97 -0.05
CA THR A 23 -5.46 12.20 -0.80
C THR A 23 -4.31 12.46 -1.74
N LEU A 24 -4.64 12.66 -3.01
CA LEU A 24 -3.64 12.91 -4.05
C LEU A 24 -3.85 14.26 -4.67
N ARG A 25 -2.76 14.91 -5.03
CA ARG A 25 -2.80 16.11 -5.84
C ARG A 25 -2.24 15.78 -7.20
N LEU A 26 -3.03 16.00 -8.23
CA LEU A 26 -2.60 15.77 -9.60
C LEU A 26 -2.60 17.10 -10.32
N ASP A 27 -1.63 17.30 -11.22
CA ASP A 27 -1.67 18.51 -12.03
C ASP A 27 -2.89 18.43 -12.97
N PRO A 28 -3.35 19.57 -13.48
CA PRO A 28 -4.58 19.56 -14.27
C PRO A 28 -4.54 18.65 -15.50
N ARG A 29 -3.39 18.57 -16.15
CA ARG A 29 -3.26 17.72 -17.31
C ARG A 29 -3.41 16.25 -16.93
N LEU A 30 -2.69 15.84 -15.89
CA LEU A 30 -2.74 14.43 -15.48
C LEU A 30 -4.12 14.06 -14.97
N ARG A 31 -4.77 14.97 -14.27
CA ARG A 31 -6.12 14.71 -13.80
C ARG A 31 -7.08 14.51 -14.95
N TYR A 32 -7.00 15.39 -15.96
CA TYR A 32 -7.89 15.27 -17.10
C TYR A 32 -7.68 13.95 -17.83
N LEU A 33 -6.42 13.58 -18.05
CA LEU A 33 -6.13 12.32 -18.73
C LEU A 33 -6.62 11.12 -17.92
N THR A 34 -6.53 11.21 -16.59
CA THR A 34 -7.03 10.15 -15.72
C THR A 34 -8.55 10.01 -15.88
N GLU A 35 -9.26 11.14 -15.95
CA GLU A 35 -10.69 11.09 -16.16
C GLU A 35 -11.05 10.46 -17.50
N LEU A 36 -10.30 10.82 -18.54
CA LEU A 36 -10.54 10.24 -19.85
C LEU A 36 -10.25 8.75 -19.87
N ALA A 37 -9.18 8.33 -19.21
CA ALA A 37 -8.83 6.92 -19.16
C ALA A 37 -9.90 6.12 -18.42
N ALA A 38 -10.41 6.68 -17.32
CA ALA A 38 -11.47 6.01 -16.57
C ALA A 38 -12.71 5.84 -17.44
N ARG A 39 -13.09 6.88 -18.19
CA ARG A 39 -14.22 6.78 -19.08
C ARG A 39 -14.00 5.73 -20.16
N ARG A 40 -12.80 5.70 -20.70
CA ARG A 40 -12.48 4.73 -21.76
C ARG A 40 -12.63 3.32 -21.25
N GLN A 41 -12.26 3.08 -20.01
CA GLN A 41 -12.35 1.74 -19.41
C GLN A 41 -13.66 1.50 -18.69
N ARG A 42 -14.56 2.48 -18.74
CA ARG A 42 -15.88 2.36 -18.10
C ARG A 42 -15.78 2.07 -16.62
N ARG A 43 -14.89 2.79 -15.95
CA ARG A 43 -14.75 2.70 -14.50
C ARG A 43 -14.76 4.09 -13.91
N THR A 44 -14.93 4.15 -12.58
CA THR A 44 -14.81 5.41 -11.88
C THR A 44 -13.35 5.83 -11.85
N VAL A 45 -13.11 7.10 -11.57
CA VAL A 45 -11.74 7.59 -11.42
C VAL A 45 -11.01 6.84 -10.32
N SER A 46 -11.68 6.60 -9.19
CA SER A 46 -11.06 5.85 -8.09
C SER A 46 -10.68 4.45 -8.52
N SER A 47 -11.57 3.77 -9.23
CA SER A 47 -11.28 2.42 -9.71
C SER A 47 -10.12 2.42 -10.69
N PHE A 48 -10.05 3.44 -11.55
CA PHE A 48 -8.94 3.52 -12.48
C PHE A 48 -7.62 3.73 -11.75
N ILE A 49 -7.63 4.59 -10.73
CA ILE A 49 -6.41 4.86 -9.97
C ILE A 49 -5.93 3.61 -9.26
N GLU A 50 -6.85 2.85 -8.65
CA GLU A 50 -6.48 1.58 -8.02
C GLU A 50 -5.86 0.63 -9.01
N TRP A 51 -6.49 0.49 -10.16
CA TRP A 51 -5.97 -0.38 -11.19
C TRP A 51 -4.58 0.07 -11.66
N ALA A 52 -4.41 1.38 -11.82
CA ALA A 52 -3.13 1.91 -12.28
C ALA A 52 -2.03 1.64 -11.24
N ILE A 53 -2.34 1.76 -9.96
CA ILE A 53 -1.39 1.47 -8.91
C ILE A 53 -0.98 0.00 -8.95
N GLU A 54 -1.94 -0.89 -9.11
CA GLU A 54 -1.64 -2.32 -9.18
C GLU A 54 -0.72 -2.62 -10.36
N GLN A 55 -0.99 -2.00 -11.50
CA GLN A 55 -0.14 -2.19 -12.67
C GLN A 55 1.27 -1.65 -12.41
N ALA A 56 1.35 -0.49 -11.77
CA ALA A 56 2.64 0.12 -11.50
C ALA A 56 3.48 -0.71 -10.52
N LEU A 57 2.83 -1.35 -9.55
CA LEU A 57 3.56 -2.15 -8.57
C LEU A 57 4.26 -3.34 -9.22
N SER A 58 3.70 -3.86 -10.30
CA SER A 58 4.34 -4.97 -11.00
C SER A 58 5.57 -4.52 -11.79
N LEU A 59 5.79 -3.21 -11.90
CA LEU A 59 6.94 -2.66 -12.58
C LEU A 59 8.08 -2.27 -11.63
N VAL A 60 7.79 -2.21 -10.34
CA VAL A 60 8.80 -1.83 -9.35
C VAL A 60 9.51 -3.09 -8.90
N MET A 61 10.79 -3.19 -9.19
CA MET A 61 11.54 -4.41 -8.95
C MET A 61 12.36 -4.32 -7.68
N LEU A 62 12.42 -5.42 -6.97
CA LEU A 62 13.23 -5.56 -5.77
C LEU A 62 14.25 -6.67 -6.00
N PRO A 63 15.42 -6.57 -5.38
CA PRO A 63 16.40 -7.64 -5.53
C PRO A 63 15.90 -8.93 -4.89
N GLY A 64 16.16 -10.04 -5.57
CA GLY A 64 15.85 -11.33 -4.99
C GLY A 64 17.03 -11.84 -4.18
N ASP A 65 17.04 -13.13 -3.89
CA ASP A 65 18.19 -13.76 -3.29
C ASP A 65 19.38 -13.63 -4.23
N PRO A 66 20.61 -13.76 -3.72
CA PRO A 66 21.77 -13.71 -4.58
C PRO A 66 21.72 -14.69 -5.76
N SER A 67 21.01 -15.80 -5.58
CA SER A 67 20.90 -16.81 -6.62
C SER A 67 19.62 -16.73 -7.42
N SER A 68 18.76 -15.75 -7.16
CA SER A 68 17.50 -15.64 -7.89
C SER A 68 17.39 -14.30 -8.56
N GLU A 69 16.43 -14.23 -9.48
CA GLU A 69 16.19 -13.00 -10.22
C GLU A 69 15.42 -11.99 -9.38
N PRO A 70 15.51 -10.72 -9.76
CA PRO A 70 14.69 -9.71 -9.09
C PRO A 70 13.21 -10.07 -9.20
N ILE A 71 12.45 -9.65 -8.20
CA ILE A 71 11.01 -9.88 -8.19
C ILE A 71 10.32 -8.52 -8.15
N ASP A 72 9.09 -8.47 -8.63
CA ASP A 72 8.35 -7.22 -8.55
C ASP A 72 7.76 -7.05 -7.17
N LEU A 73 7.39 -5.81 -6.86
CA LEU A 73 6.91 -5.47 -5.53
C LEU A 73 5.58 -6.15 -5.22
N GLU A 74 4.75 -6.32 -6.23
CA GLU A 74 3.48 -6.99 -6.01
C GLU A 74 3.70 -8.44 -5.60
N TYR A 75 4.63 -9.13 -6.24
CA TYR A 75 4.96 -10.49 -5.86
C TYR A 75 5.58 -10.52 -4.47
N ALA A 76 6.42 -9.54 -4.16
CA ALA A 76 7.07 -9.48 -2.85
C ALA A 76 6.05 -9.29 -1.73
N SER A 77 4.86 -8.80 -2.03
CA SER A 77 3.85 -8.61 -1.01
C SER A 77 3.47 -9.91 -0.32
N ILE A 78 3.70 -11.04 -0.97
CA ILE A 78 3.43 -12.33 -0.36
C ILE A 78 4.19 -12.49 0.95
N VAL A 79 5.43 -11.99 0.99
CA VAL A 79 6.24 -12.11 2.21
C VAL A 79 6.27 -10.81 3.01
N LEU A 80 5.88 -9.68 2.43
CA LEU A 80 6.00 -8.39 3.12
C LEU A 80 4.71 -7.92 3.75
N TRP A 81 3.57 -8.30 3.19
CA TRP A 81 2.32 -7.79 3.70
C TRP A 81 1.85 -8.54 4.93
N ASP A 82 1.36 -7.79 5.90
CA ASP A 82 0.71 -8.35 7.07
C ASP A 82 -0.23 -7.27 7.60
N PRO A 83 -1.44 -7.62 8.01
CA PRO A 83 -2.33 -6.60 8.60
C PRO A 83 -1.78 -6.04 9.91
N ASP A 84 -0.94 -6.76 10.60
CA ASP A 84 -0.35 -6.26 11.84
C ASP A 84 0.87 -5.42 11.52
N GLU A 85 0.89 -4.20 12.06
CA GLU A 85 1.94 -3.26 11.76
C GLU A 85 3.31 -3.74 12.26
N ALA A 86 3.35 -4.34 13.43
CA ALA A 86 4.60 -4.83 13.97
C ALA A 86 5.17 -5.97 13.13
N ASP A 87 4.29 -6.85 12.67
CA ASP A 87 4.72 -7.95 11.81
C ASP A 87 5.20 -7.44 10.47
N ARG A 88 4.56 -6.38 9.93
CA ARG A 88 5.03 -5.77 8.69
C ARG A 88 6.44 -5.22 8.87
N LEU A 89 6.67 -4.55 9.99
CA LEU A 89 8.01 -4.00 10.24
C LEU A 89 9.04 -5.12 10.31
N ALA A 90 8.73 -6.20 11.01
CA ALA A 90 9.65 -7.31 11.14
C ALA A 90 9.94 -7.95 9.79
N LYS A 91 8.92 -8.15 8.98
CA LYS A 91 9.12 -8.72 7.65
C LYS A 91 9.96 -7.82 6.78
N LEU A 92 9.67 -6.53 6.79
CA LEU A 92 10.45 -5.60 5.99
C LEU A 92 11.90 -5.55 6.47
N GLY A 93 12.13 -5.53 7.78
CA GLY A 93 13.48 -5.51 8.31
C GLY A 93 14.28 -6.76 7.98
N LEU A 94 13.60 -7.91 7.94
CA LEU A 94 14.27 -9.16 7.62
C LEU A 94 14.60 -9.29 6.13
N TYR A 95 13.71 -8.87 5.25
CA TYR A 95 13.88 -9.13 3.83
C TYR A 95 14.43 -7.94 3.07
N TYR A 96 14.06 -6.72 3.43
CA TYR A 96 14.48 -5.52 2.69
C TYR A 96 14.74 -4.38 3.65
N PRO A 97 15.78 -4.50 4.49
CA PRO A 97 16.05 -3.45 5.48
C PRO A 97 16.36 -2.09 4.87
N ASP A 98 16.80 -2.06 3.62
CA ASP A 98 17.08 -0.80 2.95
C ASP A 98 15.82 0.01 2.65
N LEU A 99 14.64 -0.61 2.75
CA LEU A 99 13.40 0.10 2.56
C LEU A 99 12.81 0.68 3.85
N LEU A 100 13.44 0.41 4.99
CA LEU A 100 12.99 0.98 6.24
C LEU A 100 13.23 2.48 6.26
N THR A 101 12.27 3.24 6.80
CA THR A 101 12.51 4.64 7.07
C THR A 101 13.54 4.77 8.20
N TYR A 102 14.04 5.99 8.42
CA TYR A 102 15.01 6.18 9.48
C TYR A 102 14.43 5.75 10.85
N ASP A 103 13.22 6.17 11.14
CA ASP A 103 12.58 5.81 12.41
C ASP A 103 12.39 4.31 12.54
N GLU A 104 12.02 3.67 11.44
CA GLU A 104 11.87 2.22 11.44
C GLU A 104 13.20 1.52 11.63
N GLN A 105 14.27 2.06 11.07
CA GLN A 105 15.59 1.49 11.28
C GLN A 105 16.00 1.54 12.73
N VAL A 106 15.74 2.66 13.38
CA VAL A 106 16.05 2.79 14.81
C VAL A 106 15.27 1.76 15.61
N LEU A 107 13.98 1.64 15.33
CA LEU A 107 13.15 0.68 16.04
C LEU A 107 13.60 -0.75 15.76
N TRP A 108 13.90 -1.05 14.51
CA TRP A 108 14.32 -2.39 14.13
C TRP A 108 15.63 -2.77 14.83
N LEU A 109 16.59 -1.86 14.87
CA LEU A 109 17.85 -2.13 15.54
C LEU A 109 17.64 -2.35 17.04
N SER A 110 16.73 -1.61 17.64
CA SER A 110 16.40 -1.83 19.05
C SER A 110 15.86 -3.22 19.27
N LEU A 111 15.01 -3.70 18.39
CA LEU A 111 14.39 -5.00 18.54
C LEU A 111 15.37 -6.13 18.36
N ILE A 112 16.28 -6.03 17.41
CA ILE A 112 17.20 -7.13 17.14
C ILE A 112 18.39 -7.15 18.09
N HIS A 113 18.59 -6.07 18.83
CA HIS A 113 19.67 -6.03 19.81
C HIS A 113 19.23 -6.39 21.22
N ILE A 114 17.99 -6.74 21.38
CA ILE A 114 17.49 -7.22 22.64
C ILE A 114 17.78 -8.70 22.81
#